data_89e41815afffcf2b62d404fb77116595
#
_entry.id   89e41815afffcf2b62d404fb77116595
#
_cell.length_a   1.000
_cell.length_b   1.000
_cell.length_c   1.000
_cell.angle_alpha   90.00
_cell.angle_beta   90.00
_cell.angle_gamma   90.00
#
_symmetry.space_group_name_H-M   'P 1'
#
loop_
_entity.id
_entity.type
_entity.pdbx_description
1 polymer ?
#
loop_
_entity_poly.entity_id
_entity_poly.type
_entity_poly.pdbx_seq_one_letter_code
_entity_poly.pdbx_strand_id
1 'polypeptide(L)'
;MGLADGLGQMLQGVLGGNASESEVNSAFDQVAGAVPQGDLSGALSHVFNSDQTPPFEQMLGGIFGQSSPDQKADILNQVFKSLGPSAGNVLGGLGGLGGLAAVLQGGGTVSPSQAQEVSPEAIESIARKAKAVNPGIVDAVSGFYAKNPQLVKAIGAGALAMLMSRLSRGNRA
;
A
#
# COMPACT_ATOMS: atom_id res chain seq x y z
N MET A 1 4.13 -7.27 -33.97
CA MET A 1 4.69 -6.69 -32.74
C MET A 1 3.62 -6.75 -31.66
N GLY A 2 3.79 -7.66 -30.74
CA GLY A 2 2.80 -7.89 -29.68
C GLY A 2 3.04 -6.96 -28.49
N LEU A 3 1.97 -6.67 -27.73
CA LEU A 3 2.03 -5.97 -26.44
C LEU A 3 3.08 -6.59 -25.49
N ALA A 4 3.37 -7.89 -25.65
CA ALA A 4 4.38 -8.61 -24.89
C ALA A 4 5.82 -8.15 -25.15
N ASP A 5 6.15 -7.76 -26.38
CA ASP A 5 7.50 -7.30 -26.74
C ASP A 5 7.78 -5.89 -26.21
N GLY A 6 6.79 -4.99 -26.25
CA GLY A 6 6.86 -3.66 -25.65
C GLY A 6 7.00 -3.70 -24.14
N LEU A 7 6.24 -4.57 -23.48
CA LEU A 7 6.32 -4.83 -22.03
C LEU A 7 7.68 -5.41 -21.63
N GLY A 8 8.25 -6.31 -22.44
CA GLY A 8 9.58 -6.89 -22.19
C GLY A 8 10.68 -5.85 -22.22
N GLN A 9 10.66 -4.92 -23.16
CA GLN A 9 11.66 -3.83 -23.28
C GLN A 9 11.50 -2.81 -22.15
N MET A 10 10.25 -2.42 -21.82
CA MET A 10 9.99 -1.53 -20.66
C MET A 10 10.46 -2.15 -19.34
N LEU A 11 10.16 -3.45 -19.13
CA LEU A 11 10.62 -4.17 -17.94
C LEU A 11 12.14 -4.27 -17.87
N GLN A 12 12.84 -4.46 -18.98
CA GLN A 12 14.31 -4.44 -19.01
C GLN A 12 14.88 -3.07 -18.64
N GLY A 13 14.29 -1.97 -19.10
CA GLY A 13 14.67 -0.62 -18.70
C GLY A 13 14.47 -0.37 -17.21
N VAL A 14 13.34 -0.79 -16.67
CA VAL A 14 12.98 -0.67 -15.25
C VAL A 14 13.90 -1.52 -14.36
N LEU A 15 14.17 -2.77 -14.74
CA LEU A 15 15.03 -3.69 -13.99
C LEU A 15 16.51 -3.31 -14.09
N GLY A 16 16.91 -2.64 -15.17
CA GLY A 16 18.26 -2.11 -15.37
C GLY A 16 18.57 -0.82 -14.62
N GLY A 17 17.59 -0.26 -13.90
CA GLY A 17 17.76 0.96 -13.11
C GLY A 17 17.85 2.26 -13.93
N ASN A 18 17.58 2.22 -15.22
CA ASN A 18 17.69 3.36 -16.16
C ASN A 18 16.33 3.94 -16.57
N ALA A 19 15.21 3.38 -16.07
CA ALA A 19 13.88 3.90 -16.38
C ALA A 19 13.55 5.11 -15.52
N SER A 20 12.95 6.13 -16.13
CA SER A 20 12.39 7.25 -15.41
C SER A 20 11.17 6.82 -14.57
N GLU A 21 10.86 7.59 -13.52
CA GLU A 21 9.71 7.31 -12.67
C GLU A 21 8.39 7.25 -13.45
N SER A 22 8.25 8.08 -14.50
CA SER A 22 7.08 8.07 -15.37
C SER A 22 6.97 6.79 -16.22
N GLU A 23 8.09 6.24 -16.67
CA GLU A 23 8.12 4.97 -17.41
C GLU A 23 7.78 3.79 -16.50
N VAL A 24 8.28 3.80 -15.26
CA VAL A 24 7.94 2.80 -14.24
C VAL A 24 6.44 2.83 -13.93
N ASN A 25 5.87 4.02 -13.75
CA ASN A 25 4.43 4.19 -13.49
C ASN A 25 3.57 3.73 -14.68
N SER A 26 3.98 4.03 -15.90
CA SER A 26 3.25 3.62 -17.11
C SER A 26 3.32 2.10 -17.32
N ALA A 27 4.47 1.49 -17.07
CA ALA A 27 4.63 0.04 -17.11
C ALA A 27 3.77 -0.64 -16.03
N PHE A 28 3.72 -0.06 -14.84
CA PHE A 28 2.86 -0.56 -13.77
C PHE A 28 1.37 -0.52 -14.13
N ASP A 29 0.88 0.58 -14.73
CA ASP A 29 -0.53 0.68 -15.15
C ASP A 29 -0.92 -0.42 -16.13
N GLN A 30 -0.04 -0.74 -17.08
CA GLN A 30 -0.28 -1.80 -18.06
C GLN A 30 -0.29 -3.18 -17.39
N VAL A 31 0.65 -3.43 -16.49
CA VAL A 31 0.73 -4.70 -15.76
C VAL A 31 -0.46 -4.86 -14.80
N ALA A 32 -0.78 -3.83 -14.04
CA ALA A 32 -1.89 -3.87 -13.08
C ALA A 32 -3.25 -4.07 -13.74
N GLY A 33 -3.43 -3.55 -14.99
CA GLY A 33 -4.64 -3.77 -15.77
C GLY A 33 -4.74 -5.16 -16.39
N ALA A 34 -3.63 -5.87 -16.53
CA ALA A 34 -3.57 -7.18 -17.18
C ALA A 34 -3.52 -8.37 -16.19
N VAL A 35 -3.21 -8.11 -14.94
CA VAL A 35 -3.00 -9.14 -13.91
C VAL A 35 -4.23 -9.27 -13.00
N PRO A 36 -4.66 -10.49 -12.63
CA PRO A 36 -5.71 -10.70 -11.65
C PRO A 36 -5.41 -9.99 -10.31
N GLN A 37 -6.45 -9.45 -9.68
CA GLN A 37 -6.30 -8.73 -8.40
C GLN A 37 -5.65 -9.59 -7.30
N GLY A 38 -5.88 -10.90 -7.30
CA GLY A 38 -5.27 -11.84 -6.35
C GLY A 38 -3.76 -11.91 -6.50
N ASP A 39 -3.27 -11.95 -7.73
CA ASP A 39 -1.83 -11.99 -8.04
C ASP A 39 -1.16 -10.66 -7.69
N LEU A 40 -1.84 -9.54 -7.98
CA LEU A 40 -1.37 -8.21 -7.60
C LEU A 40 -1.31 -8.06 -6.07
N SER A 41 -2.33 -8.53 -5.35
CA SER A 41 -2.36 -8.51 -3.88
C SER A 41 -1.22 -9.35 -3.29
N GLY A 42 -0.99 -10.56 -3.80
CA GLY A 42 0.10 -11.43 -3.35
C GLY A 42 1.48 -10.84 -3.63
N ALA A 43 1.66 -10.21 -4.78
CA ALA A 43 2.91 -9.54 -5.13
C ALA A 43 3.15 -8.30 -4.25
N LEU A 44 2.12 -7.52 -3.94
CA LEU A 44 2.19 -6.39 -3.01
C LEU A 44 2.54 -6.83 -1.60
N SER A 45 1.90 -7.88 -1.09
CA SER A 45 2.22 -8.45 0.23
C SER A 45 3.68 -8.88 0.31
N HIS A 46 4.21 -9.48 -0.76
CA HIS A 46 5.62 -9.84 -0.83
C HIS A 46 6.53 -8.61 -0.80
N VAL A 47 6.21 -7.56 -1.56
CA VAL A 47 7.00 -6.30 -1.58
C VAL A 47 6.97 -5.64 -0.20
N PHE A 48 5.82 -5.60 0.46
CA PHE A 48 5.67 -5.01 1.79
C PHE A 48 6.39 -5.80 2.90
N ASN A 49 6.65 -7.08 2.70
CA ASN A 49 7.41 -7.94 3.63
C ASN A 49 8.86 -8.16 3.21
N SER A 50 9.33 -7.52 2.14
CA SER A 50 10.71 -7.69 1.63
C SER A 50 11.70 -6.85 2.42
N ASP A 51 12.85 -7.43 2.74
CA ASP A 51 13.99 -6.71 3.32
C ASP A 51 14.72 -5.80 2.31
N GLN A 52 14.36 -5.91 1.03
CA GLN A 52 14.94 -5.10 -0.07
C GLN A 52 14.14 -3.83 -0.37
N THR A 53 13.00 -3.67 0.27
CA THR A 53 12.14 -2.48 0.17
C THR A 53 12.09 -1.75 1.52
N PRO A 54 11.70 -0.47 1.55
CA PRO A 54 11.43 0.20 2.81
C PRO A 54 10.42 -0.61 3.64
N PRO A 55 10.47 -0.52 4.98
CA PRO A 55 9.50 -1.20 5.84
C PRO A 55 8.05 -0.86 5.46
N PHE A 56 7.14 -1.83 5.64
CA PHE A 56 5.71 -1.68 5.34
C PHE A 56 5.11 -0.37 5.87
N GLU A 57 5.43 -0.02 7.11
CA GLU A 57 4.94 1.20 7.75
C GLU A 57 5.41 2.48 7.03
N GLN A 58 6.65 2.52 6.54
CA GLN A 58 7.16 3.67 5.79
C GLN A 58 6.51 3.78 4.40
N MET A 59 6.32 2.66 3.72
CA MET A 59 5.61 2.64 2.44
C MET A 59 4.16 3.10 2.62
N LEU A 60 3.49 2.65 3.67
CA LEU A 60 2.14 3.08 4.00
C LEU A 60 2.07 4.59 4.31
N GLY A 61 3.03 5.11 5.07
CA GLY A 61 3.17 6.54 5.35
C GLY A 61 3.35 7.37 4.07
N GLY A 62 4.21 6.91 3.16
CA GLY A 62 4.44 7.55 1.86
C GLY A 62 3.18 7.59 0.99
N ILE A 63 2.46 6.48 0.89
CA ILE A 63 1.18 6.41 0.16
C ILE A 63 0.16 7.35 0.81
N PHE A 64 0.03 7.30 2.13
CA PHE A 64 -0.90 8.12 2.88
C PHE A 64 -0.64 9.62 2.69
N GLY A 65 0.63 10.04 2.71
CA GLY A 65 1.03 11.42 2.50
C GLY A 65 0.61 11.98 1.13
N GLN A 66 0.61 11.13 0.10
CA GLN A 66 0.25 11.50 -1.28
C GLN A 66 -1.22 11.24 -1.63
N SER A 67 -1.99 10.65 -0.72
CA SER A 67 -3.39 10.32 -0.93
C SER A 67 -4.31 11.53 -0.73
N SER A 68 -5.44 11.54 -1.47
CA SER A 68 -6.52 12.50 -1.24
C SER A 68 -7.19 12.26 0.13
N PRO A 69 -7.96 13.24 0.67
CA PRO A 69 -8.66 13.08 1.95
C PRO A 69 -9.54 11.83 2.01
N ASP A 70 -10.26 11.53 0.94
CA ASP A 70 -11.12 10.34 0.85
C ASP A 70 -10.29 9.05 0.89
N GLN A 71 -9.21 9.01 0.12
CA GLN A 71 -8.28 7.87 0.11
C GLN A 71 -7.60 7.66 1.46
N LYS A 72 -7.25 8.74 2.16
CA LYS A 72 -6.70 8.69 3.52
C LYS A 72 -7.71 8.06 4.50
N ALA A 73 -8.97 8.46 4.40
CA ALA A 73 -10.04 7.87 5.20
C ALA A 73 -10.21 6.38 4.90
N ASP A 74 -10.19 5.98 3.63
CA ASP A 74 -10.29 4.58 3.22
C ASP A 74 -9.13 3.74 3.75
N ILE A 75 -7.90 4.24 3.67
CA ILE A 75 -6.70 3.57 4.20
C ILE A 75 -6.84 3.36 5.71
N LEU A 76 -7.20 4.40 6.46
CA LEU A 76 -7.39 4.31 7.91
C LEU A 76 -8.50 3.33 8.27
N ASN A 77 -9.65 3.42 7.60
CA ASN A 77 -10.76 2.50 7.84
C ASN A 77 -10.38 1.05 7.54
N GLN A 78 -9.59 0.80 6.48
CA GLN A 78 -9.10 -0.54 6.17
C GLN A 78 -8.13 -1.07 7.24
N VAL A 79 -7.21 -0.24 7.71
CA VAL A 79 -6.28 -0.58 8.80
C VAL A 79 -7.04 -0.92 10.07
N PHE A 80 -8.00 -0.07 10.47
CA PHE A 80 -8.80 -0.28 11.68
C PHE A 80 -9.72 -1.48 11.58
N LYS A 81 -10.33 -1.70 10.42
CA LYS A 81 -11.14 -2.91 10.17
C LYS A 81 -10.32 -4.19 10.34
N SER A 82 -9.06 -4.17 9.90
CA SER A 82 -8.15 -5.32 10.04
C SER A 82 -7.71 -5.55 11.49
N LEU A 83 -7.68 -4.51 12.30
CA LEU A 83 -7.37 -4.57 13.73
C LEU A 83 -8.57 -5.01 14.58
N GLY A 84 -9.79 -4.75 14.10
CA GLY A 84 -11.00 -5.05 14.86
C GLY A 84 -11.00 -4.40 16.27
N PRO A 85 -11.33 -5.16 17.31
CA PRO A 85 -11.37 -4.64 18.68
C PRO A 85 -10.04 -4.07 19.20
N SER A 86 -8.91 -4.49 18.60
CA SER A 86 -7.57 -4.02 19.01
C SER A 86 -7.24 -2.61 18.51
N ALA A 87 -8.05 -2.04 17.63
CA ALA A 87 -7.83 -0.70 17.07
C ALA A 87 -7.78 0.39 18.17
N GLY A 88 -8.67 0.30 19.16
CA GLY A 88 -8.69 1.23 20.28
C GLY A 88 -7.40 1.20 21.12
N ASN A 89 -6.85 0.00 21.35
CA ASN A 89 -5.60 -0.16 22.10
C ASN A 89 -4.39 0.37 21.31
N VAL A 90 -4.37 0.16 20.01
CA VAL A 90 -3.32 0.68 19.11
C VAL A 90 -3.31 2.20 19.14
N LEU A 91 -4.48 2.84 19.03
CA LEU A 91 -4.61 4.30 19.04
C LEU A 91 -4.39 4.91 20.44
N GLY A 92 -4.86 4.26 21.48
CA GLY A 92 -4.68 4.72 22.87
C GLY A 92 -3.23 4.83 23.30
N GLY A 93 -2.34 4.04 22.71
CA GLY A 93 -0.90 4.12 22.91
C GLY A 93 -0.16 5.16 22.04
N LEU A 94 -0.88 5.87 21.17
CA LEU A 94 -0.38 6.91 20.28
C LEU A 94 -1.02 8.24 20.70
N GLY A 95 -0.35 9.01 21.54
CA GLY A 95 -0.85 10.31 21.99
C GLY A 95 -1.24 11.22 20.81
N GLY A 96 -2.34 11.96 20.95
CA GLY A 96 -2.83 12.90 19.94
C GLY A 96 -3.92 12.36 19.00
N LEU A 97 -4.20 11.05 19.01
CA LEU A 97 -5.22 10.42 18.15
C LEU A 97 -6.52 10.05 18.90
N GLY A 98 -6.76 10.69 20.04
CA GLY A 98 -7.94 10.41 20.90
C GLY A 98 -9.28 10.59 20.20
N GLY A 99 -9.38 11.54 19.27
CA GLY A 99 -10.58 11.75 18.43
C GLY A 99 -10.91 10.55 17.55
N LEU A 100 -9.89 9.93 16.93
CA LEU A 100 -10.06 8.71 16.14
C LEU A 100 -10.43 7.51 17.02
N ALA A 101 -9.81 7.39 18.19
CA ALA A 101 -10.13 6.32 19.13
C ALA A 101 -11.61 6.39 19.56
N ALA A 102 -12.13 7.59 19.83
CA ALA A 102 -13.54 7.80 20.21
C ALA A 102 -14.51 7.41 19.07
N VAL A 103 -14.19 7.77 17.82
CA VAL A 103 -15.00 7.40 16.64
C VAL A 103 -15.08 5.88 16.51
N LEU A 104 -13.96 5.18 16.64
CA LEU A 104 -13.91 3.72 16.49
C LEU A 104 -14.59 2.98 17.65
N GLN A 105 -14.49 3.48 18.88
CA GLN A 105 -15.20 2.92 20.03
C GLN A 105 -16.72 3.08 19.88
N GLY A 106 -17.16 4.14 19.22
CA GLY A 106 -18.57 4.34 18.85
C GLY A 106 -19.05 3.51 17.66
N GLY A 107 -18.20 2.66 17.07
CA GLY A 107 -18.53 1.88 15.87
C GLY A 107 -18.59 2.69 14.60
N GLY A 108 -18.04 3.92 14.61
CA GLY A 108 -17.97 4.80 13.46
C GLY A 108 -16.83 4.51 12.52
N THR A 109 -16.82 5.22 11.39
CA THR A 109 -15.71 5.22 10.42
C THR A 109 -15.02 6.57 10.40
N VAL A 110 -13.75 6.58 10.07
CA VAL A 110 -12.98 7.82 9.93
C VAL A 110 -13.49 8.59 8.71
N SER A 111 -13.83 9.85 8.91
CA SER A 111 -14.22 10.75 7.82
C SER A 111 -13.01 11.34 7.10
N PRO A 112 -13.15 11.84 5.85
CA PRO A 112 -12.07 12.52 5.14
C PRO A 112 -11.44 13.68 5.91
N SER A 113 -12.25 14.46 6.63
CA SER A 113 -11.79 15.58 7.46
C SER A 113 -10.88 15.11 8.61
N GLN A 114 -11.30 14.05 9.30
CA GLN A 114 -10.50 13.45 10.39
C GLN A 114 -9.21 12.79 9.86
N ALA A 115 -9.28 12.20 8.67
CA ALA A 115 -8.12 11.58 8.04
C ALA A 115 -7.04 12.61 7.65
N GLN A 116 -7.43 13.85 7.33
CA GLN A 116 -6.48 14.94 7.04
C GLN A 116 -5.67 15.37 8.27
N GLU A 117 -6.22 15.20 9.46
CA GLU A 117 -5.53 15.52 10.73
C GLU A 117 -4.45 14.50 11.10
N VAL A 118 -4.44 13.34 10.44
CA VAL A 118 -3.45 12.28 10.66
C VAL A 118 -2.22 12.55 9.78
N SER A 119 -1.06 12.72 10.42
CA SER A 119 0.20 12.89 9.68
C SER A 119 0.71 11.55 9.12
N PRO A 120 1.59 11.57 8.08
CA PRO A 120 2.24 10.36 7.59
C PRO A 120 2.99 9.59 8.69
N GLU A 121 3.65 10.29 9.60
CA GLU A 121 4.38 9.68 10.73
C GLU A 121 3.43 9.00 11.73
N ALA A 122 2.24 9.56 11.91
CA ALA A 122 1.21 8.95 12.75
C ALA A 122 0.72 7.64 12.14
N ILE A 123 0.46 7.60 10.82
CA ILE A 123 0.05 6.36 10.15
C ILE A 123 1.17 5.31 10.16
N GLU A 124 2.45 5.70 10.04
CA GLU A 124 3.58 4.79 10.19
C GLU A 124 3.58 4.13 11.58
N SER A 125 3.36 4.93 12.61
CA SER A 125 3.29 4.44 14.00
C SER A 125 2.09 3.52 14.22
N ILE A 126 0.93 3.86 13.65
CA ILE A 126 -0.27 3.00 13.65
C ILE A 126 0.05 1.68 12.93
N ALA A 127 0.62 1.73 11.73
CA ALA A 127 0.95 0.55 10.92
C ALA A 127 1.94 -0.39 11.62
N ARG A 128 2.97 0.18 12.27
CA ARG A 128 3.97 -0.58 13.03
C ARG A 128 3.33 -1.33 14.19
N LYS A 129 2.50 -0.65 14.99
CA LYS A 129 1.77 -1.27 16.11
C LYS A 129 0.74 -2.28 15.59
N ALA A 130 0.03 -1.94 14.52
CA ALA A 130 -0.96 -2.81 13.91
C ALA A 130 -0.33 -4.11 13.41
N LYS A 131 0.83 -4.04 12.75
CA LYS A 131 1.59 -5.21 12.29
C LYS A 131 2.07 -6.08 13.47
N ALA A 132 2.44 -5.47 14.58
CA ALA A 132 2.84 -6.20 15.80
C ALA A 132 1.67 -6.97 16.44
N VAL A 133 0.46 -6.40 16.39
CA VAL A 133 -0.76 -7.01 16.94
C VAL A 133 -1.35 -8.05 15.98
N ASN A 134 -1.37 -7.72 14.70
CA ASN A 134 -1.93 -8.56 13.64
C ASN A 134 -1.04 -8.51 12.39
N PRO A 135 -0.11 -9.46 12.21
CA PRO A 135 0.73 -9.52 11.00
C PRO A 135 -0.08 -9.63 9.69
N GLY A 136 -1.28 -10.19 9.72
CA GLY A 136 -2.18 -10.29 8.57
C GLY A 136 -2.69 -8.95 8.01
N ILE A 137 -2.39 -7.83 8.70
CA ILE A 137 -2.73 -6.48 8.20
C ILE A 137 -2.02 -6.18 6.87
N VAL A 138 -0.82 -6.70 6.67
CA VAL A 138 -0.08 -6.51 5.42
C VAL A 138 -0.86 -7.08 4.24
N ASP A 139 -1.43 -8.29 4.39
CA ASP A 139 -2.25 -8.92 3.36
C ASP A 139 -3.57 -8.16 3.13
N ALA A 140 -4.21 -7.71 4.20
CA ALA A 140 -5.44 -6.94 4.12
C ALA A 140 -5.24 -5.60 3.40
N VAL A 141 -4.16 -4.89 3.69
CA VAL A 141 -3.77 -3.64 3.04
C VAL A 141 -3.36 -3.90 1.58
N SER A 142 -2.62 -4.98 1.32
CA SER A 142 -2.26 -5.40 -0.04
C SER A 142 -3.49 -5.67 -0.90
N GLY A 143 -4.50 -6.35 -0.35
CA GLY A 143 -5.79 -6.58 -1.01
C GLY A 143 -6.56 -5.28 -1.31
N PHE A 144 -6.52 -4.31 -0.40
CA PHE A 144 -7.10 -2.99 -0.61
C PHE A 144 -6.38 -2.24 -1.75
N TYR A 145 -5.05 -2.24 -1.77
CA TYR A 145 -4.29 -1.58 -2.83
C TYR A 145 -4.40 -2.28 -4.19
N ALA A 146 -4.55 -3.60 -4.21
CA ALA A 146 -4.80 -4.33 -5.45
C ALA A 146 -6.12 -3.91 -6.13
N LYS A 147 -7.09 -3.43 -5.35
CA LYS A 147 -8.34 -2.84 -5.86
C LYS A 147 -8.19 -1.36 -6.22
N ASN A 148 -7.15 -0.69 -5.74
CA ASN A 148 -6.88 0.73 -5.94
C ASN A 148 -5.44 0.94 -6.46
N PRO A 149 -5.10 0.45 -7.67
CA PRO A 149 -3.72 0.43 -8.16
C PRO A 149 -3.12 1.84 -8.30
N GLN A 150 -3.94 2.87 -8.42
CA GLN A 150 -3.48 4.26 -8.44
C GLN A 150 -2.69 4.64 -7.19
N LEU A 151 -3.06 4.09 -6.02
CA LEU A 151 -2.37 4.35 -4.77
C LEU A 151 -1.01 3.65 -4.69
N VAL A 152 -0.85 2.54 -5.40
CA VAL A 152 0.38 1.74 -5.37
C VAL A 152 1.57 2.52 -5.94
N LYS A 153 1.34 3.44 -6.88
CA LYS A 153 2.41 4.27 -7.48
C LYS A 153 3.19 5.08 -6.44
N ALA A 154 2.56 5.44 -5.33
CA ALA A 154 3.19 6.20 -4.26
C ALA A 154 4.22 5.39 -3.43
N ILE A 155 4.35 4.07 -3.63
CA ILE A 155 5.38 3.26 -2.93
C ILE A 155 6.80 3.52 -3.42
N GLY A 156 6.94 4.23 -4.54
CA GLY A 156 8.22 4.58 -5.14
C GLY A 156 8.67 3.62 -6.24
N ALA A 157 9.53 4.13 -7.15
CA ALA A 157 9.95 3.41 -8.35
C ALA A 157 10.67 2.09 -8.06
N GLY A 158 11.49 2.03 -7.02
CA GLY A 158 12.21 0.81 -6.63
C GLY A 158 11.29 -0.32 -6.17
N ALA A 159 10.31 0.01 -5.33
CA ALA A 159 9.31 -0.96 -4.88
C ALA A 159 8.36 -1.38 -6.02
N LEU A 160 7.99 -0.46 -6.92
CA LEU A 160 7.23 -0.78 -8.14
C LEU A 160 8.00 -1.71 -9.07
N ALA A 161 9.30 -1.48 -9.28
CA ALA A 161 10.15 -2.35 -10.10
C ALA A 161 10.19 -3.78 -9.52
N MET A 162 10.32 -3.91 -8.21
CA MET A 162 10.29 -5.20 -7.53
C MET A 162 8.91 -5.88 -7.69
N LEU A 163 7.82 -5.12 -7.54
CA LEU A 163 6.46 -5.59 -7.73
C LEU A 163 6.27 -6.16 -9.14
N MET A 164 6.66 -5.40 -10.17
CA MET A 164 6.58 -5.83 -11.56
C MET A 164 7.46 -7.06 -11.84
N SER A 165 8.66 -7.11 -11.30
CA SER A 165 9.56 -8.28 -11.39
C SER A 165 8.90 -9.53 -10.81
N ARG A 166 8.20 -9.40 -9.70
CA ARG A 166 7.48 -10.51 -9.06
C ARG A 166 6.31 -10.98 -9.92
N LEU A 167 5.49 -10.05 -10.42
CA LEU A 167 4.36 -10.35 -11.29
C LEU A 167 4.80 -11.05 -12.59
N SER A 168 5.91 -10.61 -13.18
CA SER A 168 6.44 -11.23 -14.41
C SER A 168 6.93 -12.67 -14.22
N ARG A 169 7.41 -13.01 -13.02
CA ARG A 169 7.83 -14.37 -12.67
C ARG A 169 6.64 -15.28 -12.36
N GLY A 170 5.61 -14.75 -11.72
CA GLY A 170 4.38 -15.50 -11.39
C GLY A 170 3.60 -15.93 -12.62
N ASN A 171 3.67 -15.17 -13.71
CA ASN A 171 2.95 -15.45 -14.97
C ASN A 171 3.69 -16.45 -15.89
N ARG A 172 4.85 -16.98 -15.50
CA ARG A 172 5.61 -17.99 -16.25
C ARG A 172 5.39 -19.43 -15.76
N ALA A 173 4.50 -19.62 -14.81
CA ALA A 173 4.13 -20.95 -14.32
C ALA A 173 2.95 -21.54 -15.11
#